data_28be9454a439b4cee56af9073f2bba26
#
_entry.id   28be9454a439b4cee56af9073f2bba26
#
_cell.length_a   1.000
_cell.length_b   1.000
_cell.length_c   1.000
_cell.angle_alpha   90.00
_cell.angle_beta   90.00
_cell.angle_gamma   90.00
#
_symmetry.space_group_name_H-M   'P 1'
#
loop_
_entity.id
_entity.type
_entity.pdbx_description
1 polymer ?
#
loop_
_entity_poly.entity_id
_entity_poly.type
_entity_poly.pdbx_seq_one_letter_code
_entity_poly.pdbx_strand_id
1 'polypeptide(L)'
;MPVSGLDLSSGARAGLTAFCAGVCRSIAGTGVTINHIQPGFFDTDRYRAGIDALAKQLGVEHDEAHAMRINEVPAKRAGTPEEFGDAAAFLCSLQAGYITGQSLLLDGGLYNSSF
;
A
#
# COMPACT_ATOMS: atom_id res chain seq x y z
N MET A 1 7.39 6.45 -2.20
CA MET A 1 7.67 7.47 -3.23
C MET A 1 6.40 8.26 -3.50
N PRO A 2 6.46 9.59 -3.67
CA PRO A 2 5.33 10.37 -4.15
C PRO A 2 4.91 9.89 -5.55
N VAL A 3 3.61 9.81 -5.77
CA VAL A 3 3.05 9.46 -7.09
C VAL A 3 2.71 10.77 -7.80
N SER A 4 3.17 10.93 -9.04
CA SER A 4 2.92 12.14 -9.83
C SER A 4 1.41 12.42 -9.91
N GLY A 5 1.03 13.67 -9.68
CA GLY A 5 -0.38 14.09 -9.63
C GLY A 5 -1.14 13.79 -8.34
N LEU A 6 -0.46 13.20 -7.33
CA LEU A 6 -1.03 12.93 -6.01
C LEU A 6 -0.31 13.67 -4.87
N ASP A 7 0.24 14.84 -5.14
CA ASP A 7 1.10 15.59 -4.20
C ASP A 7 0.39 15.91 -2.87
N LEU A 8 -0.86 16.41 -2.94
CA LEU A 8 -1.66 16.70 -1.75
C LEU A 8 -1.94 15.41 -0.94
N SER A 9 -2.27 14.32 -1.63
CA SER A 9 -2.50 13.01 -0.98
C SER A 9 -1.22 12.49 -0.32
N SER A 10 -0.08 12.65 -0.98
CA SER A 10 1.23 12.24 -0.45
C SER A 10 1.60 13.06 0.78
N GLY A 11 1.42 14.38 0.74
CA GLY A 11 1.68 15.27 1.87
C GLY A 11 0.79 14.97 3.08
N ALA A 12 -0.52 14.79 2.87
CA ALA A 12 -1.47 14.46 3.92
C ALA A 12 -1.14 13.11 4.59
N ARG A 13 -0.79 12.09 3.79
CA ARG A 13 -0.43 10.75 4.31
C ARG A 13 0.89 10.77 5.06
N ALA A 14 1.90 11.51 4.57
CA ALA A 14 3.17 11.67 5.29
C ALA A 14 2.95 12.34 6.65
N GLY A 15 2.12 13.38 6.70
CA GLY A 15 1.74 14.05 7.95
C GLY A 15 1.01 13.11 8.91
N LEU A 16 0.06 12.31 8.42
CA LEU A 16 -0.65 11.31 9.23
C LEU A 16 0.32 10.25 9.78
N THR A 17 1.23 9.74 8.95
CA THR A 17 2.23 8.75 9.37
C THR A 17 3.12 9.31 10.49
N ALA A 18 3.62 10.54 10.32
CA ALA A 18 4.44 11.21 11.34
C ALA A 18 3.65 11.47 12.64
N PHE A 19 2.41 11.91 12.53
CA PHE A 19 1.52 12.11 13.69
C PHE A 19 1.29 10.80 14.45
N CYS A 20 0.92 9.73 13.75
CA CYS A 20 0.69 8.42 14.37
C CYS A 20 1.95 7.84 15.01
N ALA A 21 3.13 8.09 14.43
CA ALA A 21 4.42 7.70 15.03
C ALA A 21 4.67 8.37 16.39
N GLY A 22 4.18 9.60 16.59
CA GLY A 22 4.19 10.25 17.90
C GLY A 22 3.17 9.66 18.86
N VAL A 23 1.91 9.53 18.41
CA VAL A 23 0.80 9.03 19.23
C VAL A 23 1.04 7.60 19.70
N CYS A 24 1.50 6.69 18.83
CA CYS A 24 1.71 5.29 19.20
C CYS A 24 2.68 5.14 20.40
N ARG A 25 3.69 6.01 20.50
CA ARG A 25 4.65 6.00 21.62
C ARG A 25 3.99 6.38 22.93
N SER A 26 3.08 7.35 22.90
CA SER A 26 2.41 7.84 24.12
C SER A 26 1.37 6.86 24.66
N ILE A 27 0.79 6.00 23.80
CA ILE A 27 -0.27 5.05 24.19
C ILE A 27 0.21 3.61 24.29
N ALA A 28 1.42 3.28 23.88
CA ALA A 28 1.94 1.92 23.85
C ALA A 28 1.83 1.20 25.21
N GLY A 29 2.00 1.94 26.32
CA GLY A 29 1.87 1.38 27.68
C GLY A 29 0.45 0.92 28.05
N THR A 30 -0.57 1.27 27.26
CA THR A 30 -1.96 0.82 27.46
C THR A 30 -2.30 -0.48 26.73
N GLY A 31 -1.36 -1.04 25.95
CA GLY A 31 -1.58 -2.22 25.11
C GLY A 31 -2.23 -1.92 23.75
N VAL A 32 -2.44 -0.64 23.42
CA VAL A 32 -2.96 -0.22 22.10
C VAL A 32 -1.81 -0.05 21.13
N THR A 33 -1.97 -0.57 19.91
CA THR A 33 -1.03 -0.42 18.80
C THR A 33 -1.63 0.41 17.67
N ILE A 34 -0.78 1.18 16.98
CA ILE A 34 -1.14 1.93 15.77
C ILE A 34 -0.12 1.58 14.70
N ASN A 35 -0.60 0.99 13.60
CA ASN A 35 0.23 0.63 12.46
C ASN A 35 -0.43 1.11 11.16
N HIS A 36 0.34 1.25 10.12
CA HIS A 36 -0.13 1.58 8.77
C HIS A 36 0.11 0.38 7.84
N ILE A 37 -0.80 0.20 6.89
CA ILE A 37 -0.58 -0.68 5.74
C ILE A 37 -0.50 0.18 4.50
N GLN A 38 0.56 0.02 3.73
CA GLN A 38 0.82 0.77 2.50
C GLN A 38 0.67 -0.18 1.30
N PRO A 39 -0.48 -0.14 0.59
CA PRO A 39 -0.69 -1.01 -0.55
C PRO A 39 0.07 -0.54 -1.79
N GLY A 40 0.65 -1.48 -2.53
CA GLY A 40 1.02 -1.33 -3.92
C GLY A 40 -0.18 -1.52 -4.85
N PHE A 41 -0.01 -2.32 -5.91
CA PHE A 41 -1.11 -2.66 -6.81
C PHE A 41 -1.89 -3.87 -6.29
N PHE A 42 -3.18 -3.67 -6.04
CA PHE A 42 -4.14 -4.71 -5.65
C PHE A 42 -5.24 -4.80 -6.69
N ASP A 43 -5.67 -6.02 -7.01
CA ASP A 43 -6.71 -6.29 -8.00
C ASP A 43 -8.10 -5.88 -7.45
N THR A 44 -8.41 -4.62 -7.62
CA THR A 44 -9.65 -3.96 -7.22
C THR A 44 -10.28 -3.27 -8.42
N ASP A 45 -11.56 -2.90 -8.34
CA ASP A 45 -12.23 -2.15 -9.41
C ASP A 45 -11.51 -0.85 -9.75
N ARG A 46 -10.95 -0.17 -8.74
CA ARG A 46 -10.13 1.03 -8.97
C ARG A 46 -8.86 0.73 -9.76
N TYR A 47 -8.19 -0.38 -9.48
CA TYR A 47 -7.01 -0.81 -10.21
C TYR A 47 -7.37 -1.12 -11.67
N ARG A 48 -8.43 -1.90 -11.89
CA ARG A 48 -8.92 -2.27 -13.24
C ARG A 48 -9.30 -1.02 -14.05
N ALA A 49 -10.05 -0.09 -13.45
CA ALA A 49 -10.36 1.19 -14.09
C ALA A 49 -9.10 2.02 -14.40
N GLY A 50 -8.06 1.93 -13.57
CA GLY A 50 -6.76 2.55 -13.83
C GLY A 50 -6.04 1.93 -15.04
N ILE A 51 -6.14 0.60 -15.22
CA ILE A 51 -5.60 -0.09 -16.40
C ILE A 51 -6.37 0.30 -17.66
N ASP A 52 -7.71 0.38 -17.60
CA ASP A 52 -8.54 0.84 -18.73
C ASP A 52 -8.17 2.26 -19.18
N ALA A 53 -7.96 3.15 -18.20
CA ALA A 53 -7.52 4.52 -18.48
C ALA A 53 -6.13 4.57 -19.12
N LEU A 54 -5.20 3.74 -18.65
CA LEU A 54 -3.85 3.62 -19.19
C LEU A 54 -3.87 3.07 -20.63
N ALA A 55 -4.63 2.00 -20.87
CA ALA A 55 -4.82 1.42 -22.21
C ALA A 55 -5.33 2.45 -23.22
N LYS A 56 -6.36 3.21 -22.81
CA LYS A 56 -6.92 4.28 -23.62
C LYS A 56 -5.92 5.41 -23.89
N GLN A 57 -5.13 5.78 -22.88
CA GLN A 57 -4.12 6.83 -23.02
C GLN A 57 -3.00 6.44 -23.99
N LEU A 58 -2.58 5.17 -23.94
CA LEU A 58 -1.49 4.63 -24.76
C LEU A 58 -1.95 4.13 -26.13
N GLY A 59 -3.26 3.95 -26.33
CA GLY A 59 -3.80 3.35 -27.56
C GLY A 59 -3.46 1.87 -27.72
N VAL A 60 -3.40 1.13 -26.60
CA VAL A 60 -3.11 -0.30 -26.55
C VAL A 60 -4.28 -1.09 -25.98
N GLU A 61 -4.26 -2.41 -26.11
CA GLU A 61 -5.28 -3.27 -25.50
C GLU A 61 -5.12 -3.34 -23.99
N HIS A 62 -6.21 -3.67 -23.28
CA HIS A 62 -6.26 -3.77 -21.81
C HIS A 62 -5.18 -4.70 -21.26
N ASP A 63 -5.03 -5.89 -21.86
CA ASP A 63 -4.07 -6.90 -21.40
C ASP A 63 -2.62 -6.43 -21.58
N GLU A 64 -2.33 -5.67 -22.63
CA GLU A 64 -1.02 -5.07 -22.85
C GLU A 64 -0.72 -3.99 -21.79
N ALA A 65 -1.66 -3.10 -21.53
CA ALA A 65 -1.53 -2.08 -20.48
C ALA A 65 -1.35 -2.72 -19.10
N HIS A 66 -2.10 -3.80 -18.81
CA HIS A 66 -1.97 -4.57 -17.58
C HIS A 66 -0.58 -5.22 -17.48
N ALA A 67 -0.11 -5.88 -18.54
CA ALA A 67 1.21 -6.50 -18.57
C ALA A 67 2.33 -5.47 -18.35
N MET A 68 2.24 -4.28 -18.96
CA MET A 68 3.19 -3.19 -18.74
C MET A 68 3.25 -2.81 -17.24
N ARG A 69 2.10 -2.64 -16.59
CA ARG A 69 2.02 -2.27 -15.18
C ARG A 69 2.58 -3.37 -14.27
N ILE A 70 2.24 -4.63 -14.54
CA ILE A 70 2.70 -5.77 -13.74
C ILE A 70 4.19 -6.05 -13.93
N ASN A 71 4.75 -5.75 -15.08
CA ASN A 71 6.19 -5.91 -15.30
C ASN A 71 7.06 -5.04 -14.39
N GLU A 72 6.53 -3.93 -13.89
CA GLU A 72 7.21 -3.08 -12.89
C GLU A 72 7.30 -3.77 -11.52
N VAL A 73 6.37 -4.69 -11.20
CA VAL A 73 6.31 -5.39 -9.91
C VAL A 73 7.20 -6.64 -9.94
N PRO A 74 8.17 -6.79 -9.02
CA PRO A 74 9.01 -7.99 -8.94
C PRO A 74 8.21 -9.28 -8.79
N ALA A 75 7.11 -9.28 -8.01
CA ALA A 75 6.22 -10.43 -7.85
C ALA A 75 5.44 -10.80 -9.12
N LYS A 76 5.49 -9.98 -10.19
CA LYS A 76 4.84 -10.20 -11.49
C LYS A 76 3.33 -10.41 -11.43
N ARG A 77 2.70 -9.85 -10.41
CA ARG A 77 1.24 -9.83 -10.25
C ARG A 77 0.80 -8.68 -9.35
N ALA A 78 -0.47 -8.34 -9.43
CA ALA A 78 -1.13 -7.56 -8.39
C ALA A 78 -1.39 -8.44 -7.15
N GLY A 79 -1.46 -7.84 -5.97
CA GLY A 79 -1.97 -8.50 -4.78
C GLY A 79 -3.48 -8.69 -4.86
N THR A 80 -4.03 -9.66 -4.12
CA THR A 80 -5.47 -9.82 -3.99
C THR A 80 -6.03 -9.05 -2.80
N PRO A 81 -7.30 -8.64 -2.82
CA PRO A 81 -7.95 -8.02 -1.66
C PRO A 81 -7.84 -8.87 -0.38
N GLU A 82 -7.86 -10.20 -0.51
CA GLU A 82 -7.71 -11.14 0.60
C GLU A 82 -6.31 -11.05 1.23
N GLU A 83 -5.26 -10.97 0.42
CA GLU A 83 -3.89 -10.80 0.94
C GLU A 83 -3.73 -9.48 1.74
N PHE A 84 -4.44 -8.43 1.33
CA PHE A 84 -4.48 -7.19 2.11
C PHE A 84 -5.26 -7.40 3.42
N GLY A 85 -6.41 -8.08 3.35
CA GLY A 85 -7.25 -8.40 4.50
C GLY A 85 -6.53 -9.25 5.53
N ASP A 86 -5.79 -10.28 5.10
CA ASP A 86 -5.00 -11.15 5.96
C ASP A 86 -3.91 -10.38 6.72
N ALA A 87 -3.21 -9.48 6.04
CA ALA A 87 -2.21 -8.63 6.68
C ALA A 87 -2.84 -7.67 7.71
N ALA A 88 -4.00 -7.09 7.39
CA ALA A 88 -4.75 -6.25 8.31
C ALA A 88 -5.23 -7.06 9.53
N ALA A 89 -5.77 -8.25 9.32
CA ALA A 89 -6.22 -9.15 10.38
C ALA A 89 -5.06 -9.54 11.30
N PHE A 90 -3.87 -9.84 10.74
CA PHE A 90 -2.68 -10.09 11.53
C PHE A 90 -2.31 -8.90 12.43
N LEU A 91 -2.26 -7.68 11.88
CA LEU A 91 -1.94 -6.48 12.67
C LEU A 91 -2.98 -6.17 13.76
N CYS A 92 -4.22 -6.61 13.57
CA CYS A 92 -5.30 -6.48 14.57
C CYS A 92 -5.35 -7.66 15.57
N SER A 93 -4.48 -8.64 15.43
CA SER A 93 -4.46 -9.84 16.27
C SER A 93 -3.60 -9.66 17.53
N LEU A 94 -3.79 -10.56 18.50
CA LEU A 94 -2.95 -10.60 19.71
C LEU A 94 -1.49 -10.91 19.40
N GLN A 95 -1.21 -11.63 18.30
CA GLN A 95 0.15 -11.96 17.86
C GLN A 95 0.95 -10.73 17.45
N ALA A 96 0.28 -9.66 17.02
CA ALA A 96 0.90 -8.39 16.66
C ALA A 96 0.99 -7.39 17.84
N GLY A 97 0.69 -7.81 19.06
CA GLY A 97 0.61 -6.94 20.23
C GLY A 97 1.90 -6.19 20.60
N TYR A 98 3.05 -6.58 20.04
CA TYR A 98 4.33 -5.87 20.21
C TYR A 98 4.76 -5.09 18.98
N ILE A 99 3.87 -4.99 17.97
CA ILE A 99 4.11 -4.23 16.73
C ILE A 99 3.31 -2.92 16.82
N THR A 100 4.01 -1.79 16.93
CA THR A 100 3.37 -0.47 16.93
C THR A 100 4.26 0.57 16.24
N GLY A 101 3.65 1.59 15.63
CA GLY A 101 4.35 2.65 14.89
C GLY A 101 4.94 2.21 13.57
N GLN A 102 4.56 1.04 13.05
CA GLN A 102 5.13 0.48 11.83
C GLN A 102 4.31 0.84 10.59
N SER A 103 5.00 0.90 9.46
CA SER A 103 4.37 0.98 8.13
C SER A 103 4.70 -0.31 7.38
N LEU A 104 3.71 -1.18 7.25
CA LEU A 104 3.84 -2.44 6.52
C LEU A 104 3.55 -2.19 5.04
N LEU A 105 4.55 -2.40 4.22
CA LEU A 105 4.45 -2.27 2.77
C LEU A 105 4.00 -3.60 2.17
N LEU A 106 2.90 -3.58 1.41
CA LEU A 106 2.35 -4.72 0.68
C LEU A 106 2.32 -4.38 -0.81
N ASP A 107 3.41 -4.59 -1.53
CA ASP A 107 3.57 -4.10 -2.89
C ASP A 107 4.25 -5.06 -3.87
N GLY A 108 4.48 -6.31 -3.45
CA GLY A 108 5.14 -7.31 -4.28
C GLY A 108 6.60 -6.98 -4.63
N GLY A 109 7.23 -6.11 -3.83
CA GLY A 109 8.62 -5.68 -4.03
C GLY A 109 8.78 -4.46 -4.95
N LEU A 110 7.70 -3.77 -5.29
CA LEU A 110 7.72 -2.61 -6.20
C LEU A 110 8.62 -1.48 -5.67
N TYR A 111 8.62 -1.25 -4.38
CA TYR A 111 9.47 -0.24 -3.75
C TYR A 111 10.88 -0.79 -3.54
N ASN A 112 11.85 -0.17 -4.15
CA ASN A 112 13.23 -0.65 -4.24
C ASN A 112 14.18 -0.10 -3.16
N SER A 113 13.65 0.41 -2.05
CA SER A 113 14.45 0.92 -0.93
C SER A 113 14.17 0.12 0.33
N SER A 114 15.19 -0.04 1.15
CA SER A 114 15.11 -0.72 2.45
C SER A 114 14.69 0.22 3.59
N PHE A 115 14.76 1.53 3.37
CA PHE A 115 14.52 2.57 4.38
C PHE A 115 13.98 3.84 3.72
#